data_484a53edd70722a11bbd284e620e033c
#
_entry.id   484a53edd70722a11bbd284e620e033c
#
_cell.length_a   1.000
_cell.length_b   1.000
_cell.length_c   1.000
_cell.angle_alpha   90.00
_cell.angle_beta   90.00
_cell.angle_gamma   90.00
#
_symmetry.space_group_name_H-M   'P 1'
#
loop_
_entity.id
_entity.type
_entity.pdbx_description
1 polymer ?
#
loop_
_entity_poly.entity_id
_entity_poly.type
_entity_poly.pdbx_seq_one_letter_code
_entity_poly.pdbx_strand_id
1 'polypeptide(L)'
;MSNTKGIPFSPPWQISEAAKLDRPKATELDARPALARFAQIPIVIAEDDLVSRTVISNLMEKWGFKAVIAQDGHEAMTALRVEHGPAVAILDWMMPDMDGLQVCRRVRESKRMVYLIMLTARGAKENIVEGLRAGADDYLIKPFDKNELLARIQVGFRILELHATLAARVKELEKAAGEIDKLKFRIPL
;
A
#
# COMPACT_ATOMS: atom_id res chain seq x y z
N MET A 1 56.95 13.96 -11.72
CA MET A 1 55.58 14.37 -12.06
C MET A 1 54.75 13.13 -12.21
N SER A 2 54.07 12.69 -11.13
CA SER A 2 53.31 11.44 -11.06
C SER A 2 51.85 11.75 -11.38
N ASN A 3 51.34 11.16 -12.47
CA ASN A 3 50.00 11.34 -12.95
C ASN A 3 49.11 10.23 -12.37
N THR A 4 48.53 10.45 -11.20
CA THR A 4 47.49 9.56 -10.61
C THR A 4 46.16 9.89 -11.23
N LYS A 5 45.78 9.17 -12.31
CA LYS A 5 44.41 9.14 -12.82
C LYS A 5 43.54 8.44 -11.78
N GLY A 6 42.69 9.21 -11.11
CA GLY A 6 41.66 8.68 -10.20
C GLY A 6 40.69 7.76 -10.94
N ILE A 7 40.51 6.56 -10.42
CA ILE A 7 39.48 5.60 -10.88
C ILE A 7 38.11 6.22 -10.55
N PRO A 8 37.22 6.39 -11.52
CA PRO A 8 35.87 6.92 -11.20
C PRO A 8 35.14 5.95 -10.31
N PHE A 9 34.71 6.43 -9.15
CA PHE A 9 33.84 5.70 -8.22
C PHE A 9 32.46 5.55 -8.85
N SER A 10 32.09 4.34 -9.25
CA SER A 10 30.72 3.99 -9.64
C SER A 10 30.04 3.34 -8.45
N PRO A 11 28.97 3.93 -7.90
CA PRO A 11 28.28 3.35 -6.76
C PRO A 11 27.60 2.02 -7.16
N PRO A 12 27.55 1.03 -6.25
CA PRO A 12 27.12 -0.35 -6.56
C PRO A 12 25.65 -0.49 -6.99
N TRP A 13 24.86 0.60 -6.94
CA TRP A 13 23.47 0.62 -7.38
C TRP A 13 23.26 1.20 -8.79
N GLN A 14 24.33 1.68 -9.48
CA GLN A 14 24.24 2.00 -10.90
C GLN A 14 24.12 0.72 -11.71
N ILE A 15 22.87 0.32 -11.96
CA ILE A 15 22.58 -0.75 -12.91
C ILE A 15 23.02 -0.27 -14.29
N SER A 16 23.99 -0.93 -14.89
CA SER A 16 24.45 -0.63 -16.26
C SER A 16 23.27 -0.70 -17.23
N GLU A 17 23.28 0.16 -18.26
CA GLU A 17 22.21 0.15 -19.30
C GLU A 17 22.02 -1.21 -19.97
N ALA A 18 23.04 -2.06 -19.97
CA ALA A 18 22.96 -3.44 -20.45
C ALA A 18 22.07 -4.35 -19.60
N ALA A 19 21.81 -4.02 -18.32
CA ALA A 19 20.90 -4.76 -17.43
C ALA A 19 19.42 -4.37 -17.61
N LYS A 20 19.12 -3.40 -18.47
CA LYS A 20 17.76 -3.01 -18.85
C LYS A 20 17.14 -3.90 -19.94
N LEU A 21 17.92 -4.85 -20.47
CA LEU A 21 17.40 -5.79 -21.47
C LEU A 21 16.71 -6.95 -20.78
N ASP A 22 15.47 -7.16 -21.21
CA ASP A 22 14.71 -8.42 -21.14
C ASP A 22 14.23 -8.89 -19.75
N ARG A 23 13.56 -8.03 -19.01
CA ARG A 23 12.46 -8.55 -18.18
C ARG A 23 11.23 -8.64 -19.09
N PRO A 24 10.66 -9.85 -19.31
CA PRO A 24 9.40 -9.96 -20.01
C PRO A 24 8.40 -9.07 -19.25
N LYS A 25 7.72 -8.18 -19.98
CA LYS A 25 6.60 -7.41 -19.41
C LYS A 25 5.57 -8.46 -19.04
N ALA A 26 5.48 -8.79 -17.73
CA ALA A 26 4.41 -9.63 -17.23
C ALA A 26 3.10 -9.02 -17.70
N THR A 27 2.39 -9.72 -18.57
CA THR A 27 1.12 -9.27 -19.08
C THR A 27 0.10 -9.31 -17.95
N GLU A 28 -0.93 -8.47 -18.01
CA GLU A 28 -2.04 -8.47 -17.01
C GLU A 28 -2.63 -9.88 -16.80
N LEU A 29 -2.53 -10.75 -17.80
CA LEU A 29 -2.99 -12.15 -17.73
C LEU A 29 -2.12 -13.02 -16.83
N ASP A 30 -0.80 -12.78 -16.80
CA ASP A 30 0.15 -13.57 -16.00
C ASP A 30 0.08 -13.23 -14.51
N ALA A 31 -0.45 -12.06 -14.16
CA ALA A 31 -0.58 -11.61 -12.78
C ALA A 31 -1.83 -12.18 -12.08
N ARG A 32 -2.89 -12.58 -12.79
CA ARG A 32 -4.17 -13.02 -12.22
C ARG A 32 -4.05 -14.18 -11.22
N PRO A 33 -3.33 -15.28 -11.49
CA PRO A 33 -3.20 -16.37 -10.51
C PRO A 33 -2.46 -15.94 -9.24
N ALA A 34 -1.44 -15.09 -9.38
CA ALA A 34 -0.67 -14.58 -8.24
C ALA A 34 -1.48 -13.59 -7.38
N LEU A 35 -2.45 -12.90 -7.97
CA LEU A 35 -3.31 -11.92 -7.30
C LEU A 35 -4.54 -12.54 -6.65
N ALA A 36 -4.96 -13.73 -7.06
CA ALA A 36 -6.14 -14.41 -6.53
C ALA A 36 -6.09 -14.61 -5.00
N ARG A 37 -4.89 -14.78 -4.43
CA ARG A 37 -4.69 -14.88 -2.98
C ARG A 37 -5.08 -13.61 -2.22
N PHE A 38 -5.08 -12.46 -2.88
CA PHE A 38 -5.42 -11.16 -2.30
C PHE A 38 -6.86 -10.71 -2.59
N ALA A 39 -7.64 -11.53 -3.31
CA ALA A 39 -9.01 -11.20 -3.71
C ALA A 39 -9.95 -10.92 -2.52
N GLN A 40 -9.60 -11.39 -1.34
CA GLN A 40 -10.37 -11.17 -0.10
C GLN A 40 -9.99 -9.86 0.61
N ILE A 41 -8.86 -9.22 0.26
CA ILE A 41 -8.46 -7.95 0.84
C ILE A 41 -9.23 -6.85 0.12
N PRO A 42 -10.12 -6.11 0.80
CA PRO A 42 -10.90 -5.06 0.16
C PRO A 42 -10.02 -3.88 -0.26
N ILE A 43 -10.39 -3.27 -1.38
CA ILE A 43 -9.81 -2.00 -1.84
C ILE A 43 -10.89 -0.94 -1.71
N VAL A 44 -10.68 0.04 -0.83
CA VAL A 44 -11.55 1.21 -0.73
C VAL A 44 -11.05 2.27 -1.71
N ILE A 45 -11.93 2.77 -2.56
CA ILE A 45 -11.63 3.83 -3.54
C ILE A 45 -12.43 5.05 -3.13
N ALA A 46 -11.74 6.15 -2.80
CA ALA A 46 -12.36 7.43 -2.51
C ALA A 46 -11.94 8.44 -3.59
N GLU A 47 -12.91 8.86 -4.38
CA GLU A 47 -12.73 9.74 -5.54
C GLU A 47 -14.06 10.46 -5.81
N ASP A 48 -14.07 11.79 -5.80
CA ASP A 48 -15.28 12.57 -6.02
C ASP A 48 -15.65 12.71 -7.52
N ASP A 49 -14.64 12.73 -8.40
CA ASP A 49 -14.88 12.76 -9.85
C ASP A 49 -15.44 11.42 -10.36
N LEU A 50 -16.63 11.46 -10.95
CA LEU A 50 -17.32 10.27 -11.45
C LEU A 50 -16.52 9.54 -12.53
N VAL A 51 -15.80 10.24 -13.40
CA VAL A 51 -15.06 9.63 -14.51
C VAL A 51 -13.84 8.89 -13.96
N SER A 52 -13.05 9.55 -13.14
CA SER A 52 -11.88 8.96 -12.46
C SER A 52 -12.28 7.74 -11.63
N ARG A 53 -13.35 7.89 -10.84
CA ARG A 53 -13.91 6.81 -10.00
C ARG A 53 -14.34 5.61 -10.83
N THR A 54 -15.03 5.83 -11.95
CA THR A 54 -15.45 4.76 -12.86
C THR A 54 -14.27 4.05 -13.49
N VAL A 55 -13.25 4.79 -13.93
CA VAL A 55 -12.03 4.20 -14.51
C VAL A 55 -11.33 3.30 -13.50
N ILE A 56 -11.13 3.76 -12.27
CA ILE A 56 -10.47 2.97 -11.22
C ILE A 56 -11.31 1.74 -10.86
N SER A 57 -12.61 1.89 -10.71
CA SER A 57 -13.52 0.78 -10.40
C SER A 57 -13.49 -0.32 -11.46
N ASN A 58 -13.53 0.06 -12.73
CA ASN A 58 -13.44 -0.90 -13.85
C ASN A 58 -12.08 -1.63 -13.87
N LEU A 59 -11.00 -0.98 -13.47
CA LEU A 59 -9.69 -1.63 -13.34
C LEU A 59 -9.70 -2.66 -12.21
N MET A 60 -10.32 -2.35 -11.06
CA MET A 60 -10.43 -3.32 -9.95
C MET A 60 -11.24 -4.56 -10.36
N GLU A 61 -12.37 -4.36 -11.00
CA GLU A 61 -13.21 -5.45 -11.52
C GLU A 61 -12.44 -6.32 -12.52
N LYS A 62 -11.77 -5.67 -13.48
CA LYS A 62 -10.94 -6.35 -14.49
C LYS A 62 -9.83 -7.21 -13.86
N TRP A 63 -9.23 -6.74 -12.75
CA TRP A 63 -8.18 -7.46 -12.04
C TRP A 63 -8.72 -8.47 -11.02
N GLY A 64 -10.06 -8.51 -10.80
CA GLY A 64 -10.72 -9.44 -9.89
C GLY A 64 -10.61 -9.05 -8.43
N PHE A 65 -10.44 -7.76 -8.12
CA PHE A 65 -10.39 -7.25 -6.75
C PHE A 65 -11.77 -6.85 -6.24
N LYS A 66 -11.99 -7.04 -4.93
CA LYS A 66 -13.18 -6.52 -4.24
C LYS A 66 -12.99 -5.03 -4.00
N ALA A 67 -13.73 -4.18 -4.71
CA ALA A 67 -13.71 -2.74 -4.53
C ALA A 67 -14.92 -2.26 -3.73
N VAL A 68 -14.69 -1.34 -2.81
CA VAL A 68 -15.70 -0.56 -2.08
C VAL A 68 -15.54 0.89 -2.50
N ILE A 69 -16.60 1.46 -3.07
CA ILE A 69 -16.57 2.79 -3.65
C ILE A 69 -17.06 3.82 -2.63
N ALA A 70 -16.34 4.92 -2.52
CA ALA A 70 -16.66 6.10 -1.74
C ALA A 70 -16.57 7.35 -2.63
N GLN A 71 -17.45 8.31 -2.44
CA GLN A 71 -17.50 9.55 -3.22
C GLN A 71 -16.80 10.71 -2.50
N ASP A 72 -16.53 10.53 -1.22
CA ASP A 72 -15.86 11.51 -0.36
C ASP A 72 -15.10 10.82 0.78
N GLY A 73 -14.41 11.63 1.60
CA GLY A 73 -13.63 11.12 2.72
C GLY A 73 -14.47 10.55 3.86
N HIS A 74 -15.73 10.99 4.04
CA HIS A 74 -16.63 10.46 5.07
C HIS A 74 -17.11 9.05 4.72
N GLU A 75 -17.49 8.84 3.47
CA GLU A 75 -17.85 7.52 2.95
C GLU A 75 -16.63 6.57 3.01
N ALA A 76 -15.43 7.07 2.65
CA ALA A 76 -14.20 6.30 2.77
C ALA A 76 -13.92 5.84 4.20
N MET A 77 -14.04 6.74 5.18
CA MET A 77 -13.89 6.40 6.60
C MET A 77 -14.94 5.41 7.08
N THR A 78 -16.16 5.52 6.59
CA THR A 78 -17.25 4.58 6.90
C THR A 78 -16.93 3.20 6.33
N ALA A 79 -16.55 3.12 5.04
CA ALA A 79 -16.15 1.87 4.40
C ALA A 79 -14.97 1.21 5.13
N LEU A 80 -13.94 1.98 5.46
CA LEU A 80 -12.78 1.50 6.20
C LEU A 80 -13.13 1.03 7.63
N ARG A 81 -14.18 1.55 8.28
CA ARG A 81 -14.63 1.06 9.58
C ARG A 81 -15.36 -0.27 9.51
N VAL A 82 -16.17 -0.46 8.48
CA VAL A 82 -16.94 -1.71 8.28
C VAL A 82 -16.01 -2.88 7.95
N GLU A 83 -14.98 -2.65 7.18
CA GLU A 83 -13.98 -3.66 6.86
C GLU A 83 -13.04 -3.90 8.05
N HIS A 84 -13.30 -4.91 8.85
CA HIS A 84 -12.57 -5.18 10.10
C HIS A 84 -11.15 -5.72 9.92
N GLY A 85 -10.75 -6.12 8.71
CA GLY A 85 -9.44 -6.68 8.37
C GLY A 85 -8.47 -5.65 7.79
N PRO A 86 -7.33 -6.13 7.27
CA PRO A 86 -6.42 -5.33 6.47
C PRO A 86 -7.12 -4.89 5.18
N ALA A 87 -6.83 -3.67 4.73
CA ALA A 87 -7.40 -3.10 3.51
C ALA A 87 -6.35 -2.28 2.75
N VAL A 88 -6.56 -2.10 1.44
CA VAL A 88 -5.90 -1.06 0.66
C VAL A 88 -6.88 0.09 0.47
N ALA A 89 -6.43 1.33 0.58
CA ALA A 89 -7.24 2.49 0.24
C ALA A 89 -6.55 3.30 -0.84
N ILE A 90 -7.29 3.65 -1.88
CA ILE A 90 -6.89 4.55 -2.96
C ILE A 90 -7.70 5.82 -2.74
N LEU A 91 -7.03 6.91 -2.39
CA LEU A 91 -7.65 8.15 -1.95
C LEU A 91 -7.28 9.29 -2.88
N ASP A 92 -8.26 9.97 -3.45
CA ASP A 92 -7.97 11.26 -4.07
C ASP A 92 -7.56 12.27 -3.00
N TRP A 93 -6.58 13.11 -3.36
CA TRP A 93 -6.16 14.22 -2.52
C TRP A 93 -7.28 15.22 -2.30
N MET A 94 -7.92 15.63 -3.39
CA MET A 94 -8.92 16.70 -3.38
C MET A 94 -10.33 16.11 -3.41
N MET A 95 -10.96 16.06 -2.25
CA MET A 95 -12.36 15.67 -2.11
C MET A 95 -13.10 16.72 -1.28
N PRO A 96 -14.43 16.91 -1.49
CA PRO A 96 -15.21 17.82 -0.68
C PRO A 96 -15.32 17.35 0.75
N ASP A 97 -15.53 18.30 1.67
CA ASP A 97 -15.77 18.12 3.10
C ASP A 97 -14.61 17.46 3.88
N MET A 98 -14.13 16.32 3.47
CA MET A 98 -13.00 15.60 4.04
C MET A 98 -12.03 15.16 2.94
N ASP A 99 -10.88 15.82 2.87
CA ASP A 99 -9.83 15.51 1.91
C ASP A 99 -9.07 14.21 2.22
N GLY A 100 -8.29 13.72 1.24
CA GLY A 100 -7.51 12.50 1.40
C GLY A 100 -6.48 12.55 2.51
N LEU A 101 -5.89 13.73 2.81
CA LEU A 101 -4.95 13.89 3.92
C LEU A 101 -5.62 13.69 5.27
N GLN A 102 -6.83 14.23 5.42
CA GLN A 102 -7.60 14.06 6.65
C GLN A 102 -7.99 12.59 6.86
N VAL A 103 -8.36 11.89 5.78
CA VAL A 103 -8.60 10.43 5.82
C VAL A 103 -7.35 9.71 6.29
N CYS A 104 -6.17 9.99 5.69
CA CYS A 104 -4.91 9.38 6.08
C CYS A 104 -4.63 9.54 7.58
N ARG A 105 -4.69 10.78 8.10
CA ARG A 105 -4.45 11.06 9.53
C ARG A 105 -5.38 10.24 10.43
N ARG A 106 -6.69 10.25 10.15
CA ARG A 106 -7.69 9.49 10.93
C ARG A 106 -7.49 7.99 10.89
N VAL A 107 -7.09 7.44 9.74
CA VAL A 107 -6.76 6.02 9.63
C VAL A 107 -5.55 5.68 10.52
N ARG A 108 -4.50 6.49 10.51
CA ARG A 108 -3.32 6.26 11.37
C ARG A 108 -3.63 6.38 12.87
N GLU A 109 -4.46 7.35 13.27
CA GLU A 109 -4.94 7.48 14.65
C GLU A 109 -5.71 6.23 15.11
N SER A 110 -6.47 5.62 14.23
CA SER A 110 -7.25 4.41 14.52
C SER A 110 -6.41 3.14 14.68
N LYS A 111 -5.10 3.20 14.39
CA LYS A 111 -4.15 2.06 14.39
C LYS A 111 -4.58 0.89 13.50
N ARG A 112 -5.43 1.14 12.53
CA ARG A 112 -5.89 0.11 11.58
C ARG A 112 -4.80 -0.21 10.56
N MET A 113 -4.77 -1.48 10.16
CA MET A 113 -3.85 -1.97 9.15
C MET A 113 -4.41 -1.67 7.75
N VAL A 114 -4.14 -0.47 7.24
CA VAL A 114 -4.56 -0.02 5.91
C VAL A 114 -3.33 0.48 5.16
N TYR A 115 -3.14 -0.01 3.94
CA TYR A 115 -2.15 0.53 3.01
C TYR A 115 -2.79 1.66 2.20
N LEU A 116 -2.29 2.88 2.35
CA LEU A 116 -2.86 4.11 1.81
C LEU A 116 -2.09 4.58 0.59
N ILE A 117 -2.75 4.60 -0.58
CA ILE A 117 -2.23 5.14 -1.84
C ILE A 117 -2.96 6.45 -2.11
N MET A 118 -2.20 7.56 -2.14
CA MET A 118 -2.75 8.88 -2.44
C MET A 118 -2.71 9.15 -3.94
N LEU A 119 -3.84 9.55 -4.53
CA LEU A 119 -3.89 10.09 -5.88
C LEU A 119 -3.74 11.61 -5.84
N THR A 120 -2.86 12.17 -6.65
CA THR A 120 -2.58 13.61 -6.65
C THR A 120 -2.50 14.17 -8.06
N ALA A 121 -2.94 15.41 -8.25
CA ALA A 121 -2.76 16.13 -9.50
C ALA A 121 -1.30 16.53 -9.71
N ARG A 122 -0.89 16.66 -10.98
CA ARG A 122 0.47 16.98 -11.41
C ARG A 122 0.93 18.34 -10.83
N GLY A 123 2.13 18.39 -10.23
CA GLY A 123 2.85 19.64 -9.98
C GLY A 123 3.31 19.90 -8.56
N ALA A 124 3.01 19.04 -7.61
CA ALA A 124 3.28 19.34 -6.21
C ALA A 124 4.27 18.34 -5.60
N LYS A 125 5.57 18.56 -5.79
CA LYS A 125 6.60 17.90 -4.94
C LYS A 125 6.32 18.17 -3.45
N GLU A 126 5.84 19.36 -3.14
CA GLU A 126 5.41 19.75 -1.80
C GLU A 126 4.25 18.89 -1.30
N ASN A 127 3.28 18.59 -2.16
CA ASN A 127 2.13 17.75 -1.82
C ASN A 127 2.55 16.29 -1.52
N ILE A 128 3.51 15.73 -2.27
CA ILE A 128 4.02 14.38 -2.01
C ILE A 128 4.56 14.27 -0.58
N VAL A 129 5.37 15.23 -0.16
CA VAL A 129 5.94 15.27 1.20
C VAL A 129 4.83 15.42 2.25
N GLU A 130 3.83 16.25 1.97
CA GLU A 130 2.69 16.43 2.87
C GLU A 130 1.85 15.15 2.98
N GLY A 131 1.55 14.47 1.87
CA GLY A 131 0.83 13.20 1.85
C GLY A 131 1.51 12.11 2.67
N LEU A 132 2.83 11.95 2.47
CA LEU A 132 3.63 10.98 3.25
C LEU A 132 3.67 11.35 4.74
N ARG A 133 3.79 12.64 5.08
CA ARG A 133 3.72 13.13 6.49
C ARG A 133 2.33 12.90 7.10
N ALA A 134 1.27 12.98 6.32
CA ALA A 134 -0.09 12.67 6.78
C ALA A 134 -0.30 11.17 7.02
N GLY A 135 0.63 10.34 6.57
CA GLY A 135 0.62 8.89 6.78
C GLY A 135 0.23 8.06 5.55
N ALA A 136 0.24 8.63 4.34
CA ALA A 136 0.15 7.83 3.13
C ALA A 136 1.39 6.91 3.01
N ASP A 137 1.19 5.68 2.57
CA ASP A 137 2.28 4.73 2.34
C ASP A 137 2.87 4.89 0.93
N ASP A 138 2.06 5.37 0.00
CA ASP A 138 2.45 5.59 -1.38
C ASP A 138 1.63 6.72 -2.03
N TYR A 139 2.06 7.16 -3.20
CA TYR A 139 1.34 8.17 -3.99
C TYR A 139 1.40 7.83 -5.47
N LEU A 140 0.43 8.34 -6.24
CA LEU A 140 0.33 8.17 -7.67
C LEU A 140 -0.16 9.48 -8.31
N ILE A 141 0.54 9.95 -9.35
CA ILE A 141 0.25 11.22 -9.99
C ILE A 141 -0.77 11.01 -11.12
N LYS A 142 -1.85 11.77 -11.12
CA LYS A 142 -2.84 11.82 -12.22
C LYS A 142 -2.30 12.67 -13.40
N PRO A 143 -2.47 12.21 -14.67
CA PRO A 143 -2.99 10.93 -15.08
C PRO A 143 -1.94 9.81 -14.88
N PHE A 144 -2.38 8.65 -14.40
CA PHE A 144 -1.50 7.53 -14.08
C PHE A 144 -1.62 6.37 -15.10
N ASP A 145 -0.56 5.59 -15.20
CA ASP A 145 -0.58 4.33 -15.94
C ASP A 145 -1.24 3.23 -15.10
N LYS A 146 -2.10 2.43 -15.74
CA LYS A 146 -2.82 1.34 -15.06
C LYS A 146 -1.88 0.28 -14.46
N ASN A 147 -0.73 0.01 -15.11
CA ASN A 147 0.21 -0.98 -14.58
C ASN A 147 0.97 -0.40 -13.39
N GLU A 148 1.20 0.91 -13.34
CA GLU A 148 1.76 1.59 -12.17
C GLU A 148 0.81 1.46 -10.98
N LEU A 149 -0.49 1.75 -11.16
CA LEU A 149 -1.49 1.55 -10.11
C LEU A 149 -1.52 0.10 -9.62
N LEU A 150 -1.55 -0.88 -10.54
CA LEU A 150 -1.52 -2.29 -10.19
C LEU A 150 -0.28 -2.67 -9.38
N ALA A 151 0.90 -2.20 -9.81
CA ALA A 151 2.16 -2.47 -9.10
C ALA A 151 2.13 -1.94 -7.66
N ARG A 152 1.58 -0.73 -7.42
CA ARG A 152 1.47 -0.15 -6.08
C ARG A 152 0.47 -0.91 -5.20
N ILE A 153 -0.66 -1.33 -5.75
CA ILE A 153 -1.62 -2.20 -5.04
C ILE A 153 -0.94 -3.52 -4.64
N GLN A 154 -0.16 -4.12 -5.52
CA GLN A 154 0.59 -5.35 -5.22
C GLN A 154 1.63 -5.16 -4.10
N VAL A 155 2.30 -4.01 -4.05
CA VAL A 155 3.18 -3.65 -2.93
C VAL A 155 2.38 -3.58 -1.64
N GLY A 156 1.24 -2.91 -1.66
CA GLY A 156 0.34 -2.80 -0.52
C GLY A 156 -0.09 -4.17 0.02
N PHE A 157 -0.53 -5.06 -0.83
CA PHE A 157 -0.91 -6.42 -0.43
C PHE A 157 0.23 -7.18 0.23
N ARG A 158 1.45 -7.10 -0.33
CA ARG A 158 2.62 -7.76 0.27
C ARG A 158 2.97 -7.21 1.65
N ILE A 159 2.84 -5.90 1.83
CA ILE A 159 3.08 -5.26 3.12
C ILE A 159 2.02 -5.70 4.15
N LEU A 160 0.75 -5.73 3.76
CA LEU A 160 -0.34 -6.19 4.62
C LEU A 160 -0.18 -7.67 5.01
N GLU A 161 0.20 -8.54 4.08
CA GLU A 161 0.47 -9.96 4.32
C GLU A 161 1.64 -10.15 5.30
N LEU A 162 2.71 -9.39 5.13
CA LEU A 162 3.88 -9.42 6.04
C LEU A 162 3.49 -8.99 7.45
N HIS A 163 2.73 -7.91 7.59
CA HIS A 163 2.24 -7.44 8.88
C HIS A 163 1.33 -8.46 9.56
N ALA A 164 0.41 -9.08 8.81
CA ALA A 164 -0.47 -10.13 9.35
C ALA A 164 0.34 -11.33 9.84
N THR A 165 1.34 -11.75 9.08
CA THR A 165 2.25 -12.84 9.46
C THR A 165 3.04 -12.52 10.73
N LEU A 166 3.59 -11.30 10.80
CA LEU A 166 4.33 -10.85 11.98
C LEU A 166 3.43 -10.80 13.22
N ALA A 167 2.23 -10.25 13.09
CA ALA A 167 1.27 -10.19 14.21
C ALA A 167 0.89 -11.59 14.72
N ALA A 168 0.69 -12.54 13.80
CA ALA A 168 0.43 -13.94 14.18
C ALA A 168 1.60 -14.55 14.96
N ARG A 169 2.85 -14.32 14.50
CA ARG A 169 4.05 -14.83 15.19
C ARG A 169 4.24 -14.20 16.57
N VAL A 170 4.01 -12.90 16.71
CA VAL A 170 4.07 -12.24 18.02
C VAL A 170 3.06 -12.87 18.97
N LYS A 171 1.82 -13.08 18.54
CA LYS A 171 0.78 -13.71 19.35
C LYS A 171 1.13 -15.16 19.78
N GLU A 172 1.73 -15.94 18.89
CA GLU A 172 2.21 -17.29 19.20
C GLU A 172 3.30 -17.25 20.30
N LEU A 173 4.27 -16.33 20.16
CA LEU A 173 5.34 -16.17 21.14
C LEU A 173 4.83 -15.71 22.51
N GLU A 174 3.91 -14.76 22.55
CA GLU A 174 3.26 -14.29 23.78
C GLU A 174 2.52 -15.43 24.50
N LYS A 175 1.80 -16.26 23.73
CA LYS A 175 1.12 -17.45 24.27
C LYS A 175 2.13 -18.44 24.86
N ALA A 176 3.20 -18.76 24.14
CA ALA A 176 4.23 -19.69 24.61
C ALA A 176 4.95 -19.16 25.86
N ALA A 177 5.26 -17.87 25.90
CA ALA A 177 5.85 -17.24 27.09
C ALA A 177 4.93 -17.34 28.32
N GLY A 178 3.64 -17.09 28.15
CA GLY A 178 2.66 -17.20 29.21
C GLY A 178 2.47 -18.65 29.72
N GLU A 179 2.64 -19.65 28.87
CA GLU A 179 2.63 -21.07 29.26
C GLU A 179 3.86 -21.44 30.09
N ILE A 180 5.04 -20.95 29.69
CA ILE A 180 6.30 -21.17 30.43
C ILE A 180 6.22 -20.55 31.84
N ASP A 181 5.70 -19.34 31.97
CA ASP A 181 5.54 -18.70 33.27
C ASP A 181 4.61 -19.48 34.19
N LYS A 182 3.50 -20.00 33.68
CA LYS A 182 2.59 -20.87 34.45
C LYS A 182 3.27 -22.15 34.95
N LEU A 183 4.18 -22.72 34.15
CA LEU A 183 4.90 -23.92 34.52
C LEU A 183 5.94 -23.64 35.61
N LYS A 184 6.61 -22.47 35.58
CA LYS A 184 7.58 -22.07 36.64
C LYS A 184 6.95 -21.99 38.02
N PHE A 185 5.68 -21.53 38.12
CA PHE A 185 4.95 -21.45 39.38
C PHE A 185 4.41 -22.81 39.88
N ARG A 186 4.47 -23.88 39.10
CA ARG A 186 3.95 -25.20 39.45
C ARG A 186 5.03 -26.18 39.96
N ILE A 187 6.29 -25.80 40.03
CA ILE A 187 7.37 -26.61 40.58
C ILE A 187 7.55 -26.16 42.05
N PRO A 188 7.04 -26.94 43.05
CA PRO A 188 7.36 -26.70 44.44
C PRO A 188 8.82 -27.02 44.67
N LEU A 189 9.54 -26.16 45.42
CA LEU A 189 10.88 -26.43 45.95
C LEU A 189 10.84 -27.57 46.93
#